data_fe4beedca7630f7a039bd446e4873d7d
#
_entry.id   fe4beedca7630f7a039bd446e4873d7d
#
_cell.length_a   1.000
_cell.length_b   1.000
_cell.length_c   1.000
_cell.angle_alpha   90.00
_cell.angle_beta   90.00
_cell.angle_gamma   90.00
#
_symmetry.space_group_name_H-M   'P 1'
#
loop_
_entity.id
_entity.type
_entity.pdbx_description
1 polymer ?
#
loop_
_entity_poly.entity_id
_entity_poly.type
_entity_poly.pdbx_seq_one_letter_code
_entity_poly.pdbx_strand_id
1 'polypeptide(L)'
;MMMEPTGDRRAPITPQLALRVAIFGGVALALFAIVFFRLWYLQVLSGDKYLAEARVNRVRELRIQAPRGKIVDRQGRVIVRNRQAVVVELDPAKLPDKEREGAAEWGKAAGARLARPKGRRGEEIPYPPIASTALAARYRRLGAVVGKSATQIHREVVRSLVLVPYSSVRVKTDVPQSVLAHISERPERFPGVKVERTYLRDYPHDQLAAQVLGTVGEISPAGLKSPRYRGVKQGTVIGTNGLERTYDRYLRGVDGVRRVQVDAFGRPVPTGALKREEPIAGQRLRLSLDLALQKTGQQSLSSIGAGRPGAFVALDPRDGQVLGMGSFPTFDPAVLTKPFTQKRYEQLRGEGGAGPLF
;
A
#
# COMPACT_ATOMS: atom_id res chain seq x y z
N MET A 1 10.05 66.23 -74.60
CA MET A 1 8.99 65.92 -73.62
C MET A 1 9.72 65.33 -72.45
N MET A 2 10.07 66.22 -71.46
CA MET A 2 10.78 65.87 -70.22
C MET A 2 9.78 65.41 -69.20
N MET A 3 9.92 64.17 -68.66
CA MET A 3 9.22 63.71 -67.54
C MET A 3 9.95 64.15 -66.22
N GLU A 4 9.27 64.97 -65.42
CA GLU A 4 9.76 65.35 -64.14
C GLU A 4 9.66 64.13 -63.19
N PRO A 5 10.62 63.94 -62.29
CA PRO A 5 10.56 62.89 -61.27
C PRO A 5 9.57 63.29 -60.16
N THR A 6 8.54 62.54 -59.95
CA THR A 6 7.60 62.64 -58.79
C THR A 6 8.37 62.43 -57.47
N GLY A 7 8.73 63.53 -56.84
CA GLY A 7 9.34 63.52 -55.51
C GLY A 7 8.39 62.89 -54.46
N ASP A 8 8.84 61.84 -53.88
CA ASP A 8 8.21 61.12 -52.75
C ASP A 8 8.12 62.11 -51.54
N ARG A 9 7.01 62.88 -51.46
CA ARG A 9 6.71 63.73 -50.31
C ARG A 9 6.29 62.92 -49.13
N ARG A 10 7.26 62.40 -48.34
CA ARG A 10 6.99 61.83 -47.02
C ARG A 10 6.39 62.92 -46.13
N ALA A 11 5.16 62.73 -45.70
CA ALA A 11 4.50 63.65 -44.79
C ALA A 11 5.37 63.87 -43.53
N PRO A 12 5.60 65.13 -43.09
CA PRO A 12 6.42 65.39 -41.91
C PRO A 12 5.73 64.76 -40.66
N ILE A 13 6.48 63.95 -39.93
CA ILE A 13 6.02 63.33 -38.68
C ILE A 13 5.75 64.44 -37.70
N THR A 14 4.49 64.64 -37.31
CA THR A 14 4.14 65.65 -36.33
C THR A 14 4.78 65.33 -34.99
N PRO A 15 5.25 66.36 -34.19
CA PRO A 15 5.90 66.13 -32.92
C PRO A 15 5.07 65.27 -31.95
N GLN A 16 3.75 65.38 -32.03
CA GLN A 16 2.80 64.60 -31.20
C GLN A 16 2.79 63.12 -31.61
N LEU A 17 2.91 62.79 -32.93
CA LEU A 17 2.98 61.44 -33.40
C LEU A 17 4.30 60.75 -32.99
N ALA A 18 5.42 61.53 -33.13
CA ALA A 18 6.73 61.09 -32.70
C ALA A 18 6.77 60.77 -31.20
N LEU A 19 6.16 61.61 -30.36
CA LEU A 19 6.06 61.38 -28.90
C LEU A 19 5.24 60.14 -28.58
N ARG A 20 4.10 59.96 -29.25
CA ARG A 20 3.26 58.75 -29.02
C ARG A 20 4.00 57.44 -29.41
N VAL A 21 4.67 57.46 -30.56
CA VAL A 21 5.48 56.30 -31.01
C VAL A 21 6.63 56.03 -30.03
N ALA A 22 7.30 57.09 -29.53
CA ALA A 22 8.36 56.94 -28.55
C ALA A 22 7.85 56.36 -27.21
N ILE A 23 6.68 56.79 -26.76
CA ILE A 23 6.05 56.23 -25.50
C ILE A 23 5.68 54.76 -25.71
N PHE A 24 4.98 54.42 -26.81
CA PHE A 24 4.63 53.02 -27.06
C PHE A 24 5.88 52.15 -27.29
N GLY A 25 6.88 52.66 -27.98
CA GLY A 25 8.17 51.98 -28.17
C GLY A 25 8.89 51.77 -26.83
N GLY A 26 8.88 52.77 -25.94
CA GLY A 26 9.46 52.68 -24.62
C GLY A 26 8.74 51.66 -23.72
N VAL A 27 7.41 51.65 -23.75
CA VAL A 27 6.61 50.64 -22.98
C VAL A 27 6.87 49.22 -23.54
N ALA A 28 6.90 49.06 -24.88
CA ALA A 28 7.19 47.76 -25.49
C ALA A 28 8.60 47.27 -25.12
N LEU A 29 9.59 48.16 -25.16
CA LEU A 29 10.97 47.86 -24.76
C LEU A 29 11.09 47.50 -23.29
N ALA A 30 10.38 48.19 -22.39
CA ALA A 30 10.34 47.87 -20.99
C ALA A 30 9.71 46.50 -20.69
N LEU A 31 8.60 46.18 -21.38
CA LEU A 31 7.98 44.83 -21.29
C LEU A 31 8.91 43.74 -21.81
N PHE A 32 9.56 44.02 -22.95
CA PHE A 32 10.54 43.07 -23.51
C PHE A 32 11.73 42.84 -22.57
N ALA A 33 12.24 43.93 -21.95
CA ALA A 33 13.32 43.84 -20.97
C ALA A 33 12.91 42.98 -19.74
N ILE A 34 11.69 43.16 -19.24
CA ILE A 34 11.17 42.35 -18.11
C ILE A 34 11.14 40.86 -18.49
N VAL A 35 10.59 40.53 -19.65
CA VAL A 35 10.53 39.16 -20.13
C VAL A 35 11.93 38.59 -20.39
N PHE A 36 12.83 39.38 -21.02
CA PHE A 36 14.21 38.99 -21.25
C PHE A 36 14.97 38.69 -19.97
N PHE A 37 14.93 39.59 -18.98
CA PHE A 37 15.59 39.38 -17.69
C PHE A 37 14.98 38.21 -16.94
N ARG A 38 13.67 38.00 -17.05
CA ARG A 38 13.02 36.84 -16.43
C ARG A 38 13.45 35.51 -17.07
N LEU A 39 13.54 35.48 -18.40
CA LEU A 39 14.02 34.29 -19.11
C LEU A 39 15.51 34.04 -18.82
N TRP A 40 16.32 35.10 -18.82
CA TRP A 40 17.74 35.00 -18.49
C TRP A 40 17.92 34.46 -17.04
N TYR A 41 17.17 34.98 -16.07
CA TYR A 41 17.17 34.48 -14.69
C TYR A 41 16.81 33.01 -14.61
N LEU A 42 15.75 32.58 -15.30
CA LEU A 42 15.28 31.19 -15.30
C LEU A 42 16.26 30.24 -16.00
N GLN A 43 16.89 30.69 -17.10
CA GLN A 43 17.77 29.83 -17.89
C GLN A 43 19.20 29.78 -17.36
N VAL A 44 19.75 30.93 -16.92
CA VAL A 44 21.15 31.03 -16.52
C VAL A 44 21.35 30.87 -15.02
N LEU A 45 20.60 31.59 -14.18
CA LEU A 45 20.79 31.52 -12.73
C LEU A 45 20.04 30.35 -12.04
N SER A 46 18.88 29.99 -12.57
CA SER A 46 18.04 28.94 -11.95
C SER A 46 18.05 27.65 -12.76
N GLY A 47 18.71 27.60 -13.93
CA GLY A 47 18.71 26.44 -14.84
C GLY A 47 19.17 25.16 -14.16
N ASP A 48 20.27 25.20 -13.42
CA ASP A 48 20.82 24.05 -12.71
C ASP A 48 19.87 23.53 -11.62
N LYS A 49 19.17 24.41 -10.95
CA LYS A 49 18.17 24.06 -9.94
C LYS A 49 16.99 23.31 -10.58
N TYR A 50 16.44 23.86 -11.67
CA TYR A 50 15.35 23.21 -12.39
C TYR A 50 15.78 21.90 -13.08
N LEU A 51 17.02 21.81 -13.57
CA LEU A 51 17.58 20.57 -14.07
C LEU A 51 17.75 19.52 -12.97
N ALA A 52 18.19 19.93 -11.78
CA ALA A 52 18.28 19.04 -10.61
C ALA A 52 16.89 18.55 -10.17
N GLU A 53 15.90 19.45 -10.06
CA GLU A 53 14.51 19.09 -9.75
C GLU A 53 13.89 18.17 -10.81
N ALA A 54 14.14 18.43 -12.11
CA ALA A 54 13.69 17.57 -13.20
C ALA A 54 14.35 16.18 -13.17
N ARG A 55 15.61 16.09 -12.76
CA ARG A 55 16.31 14.80 -12.57
C ARG A 55 15.75 14.04 -11.36
N VAL A 56 15.46 14.71 -10.26
CA VAL A 56 14.87 14.08 -9.06
C VAL A 56 13.46 13.58 -9.36
N ASN A 57 12.65 14.30 -10.14
CA ASN A 57 11.31 13.85 -10.55
C ASN A 57 11.33 12.64 -11.50
N ARG A 58 12.47 12.32 -12.11
CA ARG A 58 12.64 11.14 -12.98
C ARG A 58 13.07 9.88 -12.21
N VAL A 59 13.29 9.98 -10.90
CA VAL A 59 13.74 8.84 -10.10
C VAL A 59 12.61 8.40 -9.18
N ARG A 60 12.22 7.13 -9.26
CA ARG A 60 11.31 6.49 -8.32
C ARG A 60 12.05 5.51 -7.43
N GLU A 61 11.71 5.55 -6.15
CA GLU A 61 12.13 4.53 -5.20
C GLU A 61 11.09 3.41 -5.17
N LEU A 62 11.50 2.23 -5.60
CA LEU A 62 10.72 1.00 -5.48
C LEU A 62 11.21 0.26 -4.25
N ARG A 63 10.30 0.02 -3.31
CA ARG A 63 10.58 -0.72 -2.09
C ARG A 63 10.74 -2.21 -2.40
N ILE A 64 11.79 -2.83 -1.88
CA ILE A 64 11.99 -4.28 -1.90
C ILE A 64 11.68 -4.78 -0.50
N GLN A 65 10.59 -5.50 -0.34
CA GLN A 65 10.17 -6.00 0.97
C GLN A 65 11.20 -6.99 1.53
N ALA A 66 11.61 -6.77 2.79
CA ALA A 66 12.45 -7.71 3.52
C ALA A 66 11.67 -8.96 3.93
N PRO A 67 12.23 -10.15 3.79
CA PRO A 67 11.64 -11.35 4.38
C PRO A 67 11.69 -11.25 5.90
N ARG A 68 10.57 -11.52 6.56
CA ARG A 68 10.45 -11.53 8.02
C ARG A 68 11.19 -12.72 8.62
N GLY A 69 11.80 -12.59 9.78
CA GLY A 69 12.53 -13.65 10.47
C GLY A 69 11.66 -14.89 10.71
N LYS A 70 12.26 -16.07 10.65
CA LYS A 70 11.58 -17.33 10.98
C LYS A 70 11.41 -17.46 12.50
N ILE A 71 10.33 -18.09 12.93
CA ILE A 71 10.16 -18.53 14.32
C ILE A 71 10.36 -20.04 14.33
N VAL A 72 11.25 -20.50 15.19
CA VAL A 72 11.61 -21.91 15.32
C VAL A 72 11.47 -22.38 16.76
N ASP A 73 11.30 -23.68 16.96
CA ASP A 73 11.28 -24.30 18.27
C ASP A 73 12.69 -24.42 18.89
N ARG A 74 12.77 -25.04 20.07
CA ARG A 74 14.04 -25.25 20.79
C ARG A 74 15.07 -26.07 20.00
N GLN A 75 14.62 -26.92 19.07
CA GLN A 75 15.45 -27.78 18.24
C GLN A 75 15.75 -27.16 16.85
N GLY A 76 15.22 -25.98 16.56
CA GLY A 76 15.39 -25.31 15.27
C GLY A 76 14.36 -25.71 14.21
N ARG A 77 13.35 -26.51 14.55
CA ARG A 77 12.25 -26.86 13.63
C ARG A 77 11.37 -25.63 13.39
N VAL A 78 10.96 -25.44 12.13
CA VAL A 78 10.23 -24.23 11.73
C VAL A 78 8.78 -24.27 12.23
N ILE A 79 8.40 -23.28 13.02
CA ILE A 79 7.01 -23.06 13.45
C ILE A 79 6.33 -22.01 12.56
N VAL A 80 7.03 -20.91 12.23
CA VAL A 80 6.50 -19.86 11.34
C VAL A 80 7.59 -19.46 10.36
N ARG A 81 7.21 -19.32 9.09
CA ARG A 81 8.12 -18.89 8.01
C ARG A 81 7.44 -17.87 7.09
N ASN A 82 8.14 -17.46 6.05
CA ASN A 82 7.53 -16.70 4.95
C ASN A 82 7.44 -17.60 3.73
N ARG A 83 6.43 -17.40 2.91
CA ARG A 83 6.36 -17.90 1.55
C ARG A 83 6.19 -16.76 0.56
N GLN A 84 6.71 -16.93 -0.63
CA GLN A 84 6.47 -15.99 -1.71
C GLN A 84 5.01 -16.11 -2.19
N ALA A 85 4.42 -14.96 -2.48
CA ALA A 85 3.08 -14.86 -3.02
C ALA A 85 3.02 -13.73 -4.05
N VAL A 86 2.05 -13.79 -4.93
CA VAL A 86 1.78 -12.74 -5.91
C VAL A 86 0.57 -11.95 -5.45
N VAL A 87 0.70 -10.63 -5.43
CA VAL A 87 -0.37 -9.70 -5.04
C VAL A 87 -0.74 -8.86 -6.24
N VAL A 88 -2.04 -8.72 -6.47
CA VAL A 88 -2.61 -7.81 -7.47
C VAL A 88 -3.11 -6.57 -6.77
N GLU A 89 -2.56 -5.43 -7.15
CA GLU A 89 -2.87 -4.12 -6.59
C GLU A 89 -3.38 -3.18 -7.66
N LEU A 90 -4.20 -2.22 -7.27
CA LEU A 90 -4.72 -1.17 -8.12
C LEU A 90 -4.25 0.18 -7.62
N ASP A 91 -3.64 0.96 -8.50
CA ASP A 91 -3.13 2.29 -8.20
C ASP A 91 -4.30 3.29 -8.11
N PRO A 92 -4.57 3.88 -6.93
CA PRO A 92 -5.66 4.83 -6.77
C PRO A 92 -5.49 6.10 -7.60
N ALA A 93 -4.25 6.49 -7.93
CA ALA A 93 -3.99 7.64 -8.80
C ALA A 93 -4.46 7.44 -10.25
N LYS A 94 -4.70 6.19 -10.65
CA LYS A 94 -5.22 5.82 -11.98
C LYS A 94 -6.73 5.57 -11.98
N LEU A 95 -7.40 5.86 -10.88
CA LEU A 95 -8.87 5.85 -10.79
C LEU A 95 -9.44 7.22 -11.19
N PRO A 96 -10.65 7.28 -11.78
CA PRO A 96 -11.35 8.53 -12.03
C PRO A 96 -11.60 9.32 -10.73
N ASP A 97 -11.58 10.65 -10.83
CA ASP A 97 -11.83 11.53 -9.68
C ASP A 97 -13.19 11.25 -9.03
N LYS A 98 -14.23 11.06 -9.85
CA LYS A 98 -15.58 10.69 -9.38
C LYS A 98 -15.62 9.44 -8.51
N GLU A 99 -14.76 8.44 -8.78
CA GLU A 99 -14.67 7.23 -7.96
C GLU A 99 -14.05 7.55 -6.59
N ARG A 100 -13.03 8.41 -6.57
CA ARG A 100 -12.35 8.84 -5.34
C ARG A 100 -13.25 9.74 -4.49
N GLU A 101 -13.98 10.66 -5.13
CA GLU A 101 -14.95 11.55 -4.49
C GLU A 101 -16.10 10.76 -3.88
N GLY A 102 -16.71 9.83 -4.65
CA GLY A 102 -17.77 8.96 -4.17
C GLY A 102 -17.34 8.08 -2.98
N ALA A 103 -16.09 7.60 -2.99
CA ALA A 103 -15.54 6.87 -1.85
C ALA A 103 -15.37 7.78 -0.62
N ALA A 104 -14.90 9.03 -0.80
CA ALA A 104 -14.73 9.97 0.29
C ALA A 104 -16.06 10.38 0.93
N GLU A 105 -17.09 10.63 0.12
CA GLU A 105 -18.44 10.92 0.58
C GLU A 105 -19.05 9.74 1.34
N TRP A 106 -18.93 8.54 0.80
CA TRP A 106 -19.36 7.32 1.48
C TRP A 106 -18.65 7.15 2.82
N GLY A 107 -17.36 7.43 2.87
CA GLY A 107 -16.55 7.36 4.10
C GLY A 107 -17.02 8.34 5.18
N LYS A 108 -17.39 9.57 4.79
CA LYS A 108 -17.98 10.56 5.71
C LYS A 108 -19.33 10.07 6.26
N ALA A 109 -20.19 9.56 5.39
CA ALA A 109 -21.49 9.02 5.78
C ALA A 109 -21.36 7.79 6.69
N ALA A 110 -20.44 6.87 6.38
CA ALA A 110 -20.14 5.69 7.18
C ALA A 110 -19.55 6.07 8.54
N GLY A 111 -18.60 7.02 8.60
CA GLY A 111 -17.99 7.50 9.83
C GLY A 111 -18.99 8.19 10.76
N ALA A 112 -19.89 8.99 10.23
CA ALA A 112 -20.95 9.64 11.00
C ALA A 112 -21.93 8.64 11.65
N ARG A 113 -22.17 7.48 11.03
CA ARG A 113 -23.01 6.41 11.60
C ARG A 113 -22.28 5.55 12.64
N LEU A 114 -20.98 5.28 12.44
CA LEU A 114 -20.18 4.55 13.40
C LEU A 114 -19.94 5.32 14.71
N ALA A 115 -20.01 6.64 14.67
CA ALA A 115 -19.89 7.51 15.84
C ALA A 115 -21.17 7.59 16.70
N ARG A 116 -22.31 7.03 16.26
CA ARG A 116 -23.55 7.01 17.05
C ARG A 116 -23.54 5.88 18.08
N PRO A 117 -23.99 6.11 19.32
CA PRO A 117 -24.03 5.08 20.35
C PRO A 117 -24.89 3.89 19.94
N LYS A 118 -24.47 2.71 20.29
CA LYS A 118 -25.09 1.41 20.02
C LYS A 118 -26.55 1.38 20.48
N GLY A 119 -27.49 1.54 19.57
CA GLY A 119 -28.92 1.46 19.91
C GLY A 119 -29.82 1.00 18.76
N ARG A 120 -29.37 1.11 17.53
CA ARG A 120 -30.04 0.54 16.35
C ARG A 120 -28.96 0.02 15.41
N ARG A 121 -28.99 -1.28 15.06
CA ARG A 121 -28.27 -1.82 13.90
C ARG A 121 -28.82 -1.05 12.69
N GLY A 122 -28.12 0.03 12.34
CA GLY A 122 -28.51 0.86 11.22
C GLY A 122 -28.35 0.07 9.93
N GLU A 123 -29.27 0.30 9.02
CA GLU A 123 -29.18 -0.15 7.63
C GLU A 123 -27.78 0.04 7.08
N GLU A 124 -27.24 -1.00 6.43
CA GLU A 124 -25.92 -0.95 5.79
C GLU A 124 -25.93 0.18 4.76
N ILE A 125 -25.01 1.14 4.86
CA ILE A 125 -24.97 2.26 3.91
C ILE A 125 -24.60 1.66 2.55
N PRO A 126 -25.45 1.83 1.53
CA PRO A 126 -25.17 1.30 0.21
C PRO A 126 -23.87 1.92 -0.33
N TYR A 127 -23.05 1.10 -0.95
CA TYR A 127 -21.84 1.57 -1.62
C TYR A 127 -22.21 2.51 -2.78
N PRO A 128 -21.40 3.53 -3.07
CA PRO A 128 -21.62 4.39 -4.21
C PRO A 128 -21.63 3.55 -5.50
N PRO A 129 -22.33 3.98 -6.55
CA PRO A 129 -22.27 3.30 -7.84
C PRO A 129 -20.86 3.43 -8.45
N ILE A 130 -20.46 2.48 -9.28
CA ILE A 130 -19.20 2.57 -10.03
C ILE A 130 -19.26 3.82 -10.93
N ALA A 131 -18.26 4.68 -10.86
CA ALA A 131 -18.27 6.03 -11.44
C ALA A 131 -18.51 6.10 -12.96
N SER A 132 -18.23 5.01 -13.69
CA SER A 132 -18.47 4.96 -15.15
C SER A 132 -18.57 3.52 -15.67
N THR A 133 -19.22 3.36 -16.84
CA THR A 133 -19.30 2.09 -17.56
C THR A 133 -17.92 1.58 -17.98
N ALA A 134 -17.00 2.48 -18.34
CA ALA A 134 -15.61 2.15 -18.66
C ALA A 134 -14.87 1.57 -17.45
N LEU A 135 -15.06 2.15 -16.27
CA LEU A 135 -14.48 1.63 -15.03
C LEU A 135 -15.09 0.28 -14.65
N ALA A 136 -16.40 0.12 -14.81
CA ALA A 136 -17.08 -1.17 -14.60
C ALA A 136 -16.56 -2.27 -15.53
N ALA A 137 -16.29 -1.93 -16.79
CA ALA A 137 -15.68 -2.85 -17.76
C ALA A 137 -14.24 -3.23 -17.36
N ARG A 138 -13.47 -2.26 -16.83
CA ARG A 138 -12.11 -2.49 -16.28
C ARG A 138 -12.15 -3.43 -15.09
N TYR A 139 -13.06 -3.22 -14.13
CA TYR A 139 -13.25 -4.11 -12.99
C TYR A 139 -13.70 -5.50 -13.41
N ARG A 140 -14.59 -5.64 -14.42
CA ARG A 140 -14.96 -6.94 -14.97
C ARG A 140 -13.79 -7.69 -15.59
N ARG A 141 -12.95 -7.01 -16.40
CA ARG A 141 -11.75 -7.65 -16.98
C ARG A 141 -10.76 -8.11 -15.91
N LEU A 142 -10.49 -7.25 -14.94
CA LEU A 142 -9.63 -7.62 -13.81
C LEU A 142 -10.25 -8.77 -13.02
N GLY A 143 -11.54 -8.70 -12.75
CA GLY A 143 -12.31 -9.70 -12.02
C GLY A 143 -12.25 -11.09 -12.65
N ALA A 144 -12.35 -11.18 -13.97
CA ALA A 144 -12.23 -12.44 -14.71
C ALA A 144 -10.87 -13.11 -14.48
N VAL A 145 -9.79 -12.34 -14.35
CA VAL A 145 -8.45 -12.89 -14.12
C VAL A 145 -8.21 -13.25 -12.65
N VAL A 146 -8.72 -12.43 -11.72
CA VAL A 146 -8.50 -12.66 -10.28
C VAL A 146 -9.60 -13.48 -9.60
N GLY A 147 -10.67 -13.83 -10.31
CA GLY A 147 -11.81 -14.60 -9.78
C GLY A 147 -12.66 -13.79 -8.79
N LYS A 148 -12.96 -12.52 -9.11
CA LYS A 148 -13.84 -11.63 -8.34
C LYS A 148 -14.85 -10.91 -9.23
N SER A 149 -16.03 -10.60 -8.72
CA SER A 149 -16.98 -9.74 -9.46
C SER A 149 -16.52 -8.29 -9.48
N ALA A 150 -16.97 -7.53 -10.48
CA ALA A 150 -16.69 -6.09 -10.57
C ALA A 150 -17.17 -5.35 -9.31
N THR A 151 -18.32 -5.74 -8.77
CA THR A 151 -18.91 -5.16 -7.55
C THR A 151 -18.06 -5.45 -6.31
N GLN A 152 -17.47 -6.65 -6.21
CA GLN A 152 -16.54 -6.98 -5.12
C GLN A 152 -15.28 -6.12 -5.18
N ILE A 153 -14.68 -5.99 -6.38
CA ILE A 153 -13.51 -5.13 -6.59
C ILE A 153 -13.83 -3.68 -6.23
N HIS A 154 -14.97 -3.15 -6.71
CA HIS A 154 -15.40 -1.80 -6.40
C HIS A 154 -15.57 -1.56 -4.89
N ARG A 155 -16.24 -2.47 -4.17
CA ARG A 155 -16.38 -2.37 -2.71
C ARG A 155 -15.02 -2.36 -1.98
N GLU A 156 -14.08 -3.17 -2.41
CA GLU A 156 -12.72 -3.19 -1.86
C GLU A 156 -11.98 -1.88 -2.14
N VAL A 157 -12.13 -1.34 -3.36
CA VAL A 157 -11.57 -0.05 -3.76
C VAL A 157 -12.13 1.07 -2.88
N VAL A 158 -13.45 1.18 -2.75
CA VAL A 158 -14.10 2.20 -1.93
C VAL A 158 -13.65 2.11 -0.47
N ARG A 159 -13.63 0.92 0.13
CA ARG A 159 -13.15 0.72 1.50
C ARG A 159 -11.70 1.13 1.68
N SER A 160 -10.84 0.73 0.76
CA SER A 160 -9.42 1.05 0.82
C SER A 160 -9.16 2.56 0.71
N LEU A 161 -9.85 3.23 -0.21
CA LEU A 161 -9.75 4.68 -0.39
C LEU A 161 -10.18 5.47 0.86
N VAL A 162 -11.19 4.98 1.58
CA VAL A 162 -11.63 5.60 2.84
C VAL A 162 -10.60 5.43 3.96
N LEU A 163 -10.02 4.24 4.07
CA LEU A 163 -9.07 3.93 5.13
C LEU A 163 -7.68 4.51 4.84
N VAL A 164 -7.25 4.44 3.58
CA VAL A 164 -5.88 4.76 3.15
C VAL A 164 -5.88 5.32 1.72
N PRO A 165 -6.29 6.58 1.51
CA PRO A 165 -6.61 7.14 0.18
C PRO A 165 -5.44 7.18 -0.81
N TYR A 166 -4.21 7.13 -0.33
CA TYR A 166 -3.00 7.24 -1.18
C TYR A 166 -2.23 5.93 -1.35
N SER A 167 -2.71 4.85 -0.73
CA SER A 167 -2.06 3.54 -0.82
C SER A 167 -2.66 2.72 -1.96
N SER A 168 -1.84 1.88 -2.60
CA SER A 168 -2.32 0.90 -3.58
C SER A 168 -3.41 0.02 -2.98
N VAL A 169 -4.50 -0.15 -3.72
CA VAL A 169 -5.62 -0.98 -3.30
C VAL A 169 -5.30 -2.45 -3.58
N ARG A 170 -5.17 -3.24 -2.55
CA ARG A 170 -4.91 -4.67 -2.68
C ARG A 170 -6.18 -5.41 -3.09
N VAL A 171 -6.26 -5.76 -4.38
CA VAL A 171 -7.43 -6.43 -4.96
C VAL A 171 -7.46 -7.91 -4.63
N LYS A 172 -6.33 -8.60 -4.77
CA LYS A 172 -6.22 -10.01 -4.40
C LYS A 172 -4.78 -10.35 -4.00
N THR A 173 -4.68 -11.13 -2.95
CA THR A 173 -3.41 -11.66 -2.44
C THR A 173 -3.35 -13.14 -2.75
N ASP A 174 -2.12 -13.63 -3.04
CA ASP A 174 -1.88 -15.06 -3.24
C ASP A 174 -2.56 -15.58 -4.51
N VAL A 175 -2.32 -14.89 -5.63
CA VAL A 175 -2.77 -15.35 -6.95
C VAL A 175 -1.74 -16.28 -7.59
N PRO A 176 -2.16 -17.18 -8.49
CA PRO A 176 -1.24 -18.04 -9.25
C PRO A 176 -0.23 -17.22 -10.08
N GLN A 177 0.94 -17.79 -10.32
CA GLN A 177 1.99 -17.19 -11.14
C GLN A 177 1.52 -16.86 -12.57
N SER A 178 0.58 -17.62 -13.10
CA SER A 178 -0.05 -17.39 -14.40
C SER A 178 -0.77 -16.02 -14.48
N VAL A 179 -1.35 -15.56 -13.37
CA VAL A 179 -1.99 -14.25 -13.27
C VAL A 179 -0.94 -13.13 -13.38
N LEU A 180 0.23 -13.31 -12.74
CA LEU A 180 1.35 -12.37 -12.88
C LEU A 180 1.77 -12.25 -14.35
N ALA A 181 2.03 -13.36 -15.03
CA ALA A 181 2.40 -13.38 -16.44
C ALA A 181 1.33 -12.70 -17.30
N HIS A 182 0.07 -13.12 -17.16
CA HIS A 182 -1.04 -12.62 -17.96
C HIS A 182 -1.25 -11.11 -17.86
N ILE A 183 -1.14 -10.53 -16.67
CA ILE A 183 -1.30 -9.08 -16.46
C ILE A 183 -0.05 -8.32 -16.92
N SER A 184 1.15 -8.86 -16.64
CA SER A 184 2.42 -8.20 -16.99
C SER A 184 2.67 -8.14 -18.50
N GLU A 185 2.18 -9.12 -19.26
CA GLU A 185 2.28 -9.19 -20.72
C GLU A 185 1.31 -8.23 -21.44
N ARG A 186 0.24 -7.79 -20.75
CA ARG A 186 -0.84 -6.99 -21.35
C ARG A 186 -1.17 -5.75 -20.51
N PRO A 187 -0.18 -4.88 -20.19
CA PRO A 187 -0.39 -3.74 -19.30
C PRO A 187 -1.43 -2.75 -19.83
N GLU A 188 -1.59 -2.66 -21.16
CA GLU A 188 -2.58 -1.80 -21.82
C GLU A 188 -4.03 -2.26 -21.53
N ARG A 189 -4.26 -3.54 -21.27
CA ARG A 189 -5.57 -4.10 -20.91
C ARG A 189 -5.93 -3.88 -19.44
N PHE A 190 -4.90 -3.66 -18.60
CA PHE A 190 -5.02 -3.52 -17.14
C PHE A 190 -4.42 -2.19 -16.64
N PRO A 191 -4.91 -1.03 -17.13
CA PRO A 191 -4.34 0.27 -16.77
C PRO A 191 -4.42 0.50 -15.26
N GLY A 192 -3.27 0.83 -14.63
CA GLY A 192 -3.14 1.06 -13.19
C GLY A 192 -3.22 -0.18 -12.31
N VAL A 193 -3.24 -1.38 -12.89
CA VAL A 193 -3.07 -2.62 -12.14
C VAL A 193 -1.58 -2.91 -12.04
N LYS A 194 -1.12 -3.18 -10.82
CA LYS A 194 0.24 -3.63 -10.51
C LYS A 194 0.19 -5.05 -9.99
N VAL A 195 1.16 -5.85 -10.38
CA VAL A 195 1.32 -7.21 -9.87
C VAL A 195 2.72 -7.33 -9.32
N GLU A 196 2.81 -7.63 -8.02
CA GLU A 196 4.08 -7.67 -7.32
C GLU A 196 4.25 -8.99 -6.57
N ARG A 197 5.51 -9.42 -6.44
CA ARG A 197 5.87 -10.52 -5.54
C ARG A 197 6.07 -9.96 -4.15
N THR A 198 5.44 -10.60 -3.18
CA THR A 198 5.53 -10.23 -1.77
C THR A 198 5.78 -11.47 -0.92
N TYR A 199 6.05 -11.26 0.36
CA TYR A 199 6.14 -12.34 1.34
C TYR A 199 4.88 -12.39 2.18
N LEU A 200 4.24 -13.54 2.23
CA LEU A 200 3.17 -13.83 3.18
C LEU A 200 3.72 -14.62 4.36
N ARG A 201 3.20 -14.32 5.53
CA ARG A 201 3.48 -15.12 6.72
C ARG A 201 2.81 -16.48 6.57
N ASP A 202 3.56 -17.53 6.78
CA ASP A 202 3.15 -18.91 6.59
C ASP A 202 3.28 -19.67 7.92
N TYR A 203 2.21 -20.34 8.30
CA TYR A 203 2.07 -21.12 9.52
C TYR A 203 1.90 -22.59 9.16
N PRO A 204 2.98 -23.36 8.95
CA PRO A 204 2.92 -24.74 8.43
C PRO A 204 2.19 -25.72 9.34
N HIS A 205 1.92 -25.34 10.57
CA HIS A 205 1.24 -26.14 11.58
C HIS A 205 -0.16 -25.63 11.92
N ASP A 206 -0.76 -24.85 11.01
CA ASP A 206 -2.13 -24.34 11.08
C ASP A 206 -2.42 -23.63 12.43
N GLN A 207 -3.22 -24.26 13.28
CA GLN A 207 -3.72 -23.69 14.53
C GLN A 207 -2.74 -23.81 15.71
N LEU A 208 -1.57 -24.40 15.49
CA LEU A 208 -0.65 -24.74 16.58
C LEU A 208 -0.09 -23.47 17.26
N ALA A 209 -0.29 -23.36 18.56
CA ALA A 209 0.16 -22.23 19.39
C ALA A 209 -0.28 -20.83 18.85
N ALA A 210 -1.41 -20.75 18.14
CA ALA A 210 -1.86 -19.54 17.45
C ALA A 210 -1.91 -18.30 18.34
N GLN A 211 -2.45 -18.42 19.57
CA GLN A 211 -2.55 -17.33 20.52
C GLN A 211 -1.19 -16.85 21.02
N VAL A 212 -0.22 -17.77 21.14
CA VAL A 212 1.16 -17.48 21.57
C VAL A 212 1.94 -16.82 20.44
N LEU A 213 1.92 -17.42 19.26
CA LEU A 213 2.64 -16.92 18.08
C LEU A 213 2.12 -15.55 17.66
N GLY A 214 0.82 -15.40 17.69
CA GLY A 214 0.17 -14.18 17.24
C GLY A 214 0.09 -14.08 15.73
N THR A 215 -0.21 -12.90 15.24
CA THR A 215 -0.50 -12.62 13.84
C THR A 215 0.21 -11.39 13.34
N VAL A 216 0.28 -11.25 12.02
CA VAL A 216 0.81 -10.07 11.34
C VAL A 216 -0.29 -9.37 10.56
N GLY A 217 -0.14 -8.07 10.38
CA GLY A 217 -1.07 -7.26 9.59
C GLY A 217 -0.41 -5.98 9.12
N GLU A 218 -1.04 -5.29 8.19
CA GLU A 218 -0.56 -3.98 7.74
C GLU A 218 -0.71 -2.95 8.86
N ILE A 219 0.30 -2.07 9.00
CA ILE A 219 0.28 -1.02 10.03
C ILE A 219 -0.90 -0.07 9.81
N SER A 220 -1.69 0.12 10.87
CA SER A 220 -2.81 1.06 10.84
C SER A 220 -2.35 2.52 10.92
N PRO A 221 -3.18 3.51 10.49
CA PRO A 221 -2.87 4.94 10.67
C PRO A 221 -2.60 5.32 12.14
N ALA A 222 -3.29 4.69 13.08
CA ALA A 222 -3.01 4.87 14.51
C ALA A 222 -1.66 4.27 14.91
N GLY A 223 -1.31 3.11 14.36
CA GLY A 223 0.00 2.47 14.56
C GLY A 223 1.16 3.34 14.09
N LEU A 224 1.03 4.04 12.96
CA LEU A 224 2.04 4.95 12.44
C LEU A 224 2.37 6.12 13.39
N LYS A 225 1.40 6.52 14.22
CA LYS A 225 1.59 7.57 15.24
C LYS A 225 2.26 7.05 16.51
N SER A 226 2.35 5.73 16.69
CA SER A 226 2.95 5.13 17.87
C SER A 226 4.48 5.26 17.88
N PRO A 227 5.10 5.65 19.01
CA PRO A 227 6.55 5.68 19.16
C PRO A 227 7.24 4.35 18.84
N ARG A 228 6.55 3.22 19.08
CA ARG A 228 7.01 1.86 18.81
C ARG A 228 7.36 1.64 17.33
N TYR A 229 6.65 2.31 16.43
CA TYR A 229 6.78 2.15 14.98
C TYR A 229 7.38 3.38 14.30
N ARG A 230 8.14 4.19 15.04
CA ARG A 230 8.85 5.35 14.47
C ARG A 230 9.72 4.93 13.27
N GLY A 231 9.58 5.62 12.15
CA GLY A 231 10.30 5.32 10.90
C GLY A 231 9.70 4.20 10.05
N VAL A 232 8.62 3.55 10.52
CA VAL A 232 7.90 2.56 9.72
C VAL A 232 7.03 3.25 8.70
N LYS A 233 7.14 2.84 7.44
CA LYS A 233 6.34 3.39 6.33
C LYS A 233 4.98 2.73 6.27
N GLN A 234 3.99 3.45 5.77
CA GLN A 234 2.67 2.91 5.45
C GLN A 234 2.79 1.69 4.51
N GLY A 235 1.87 0.72 4.65
CA GLY A 235 1.92 -0.53 3.89
C GLY A 235 2.90 -1.57 4.45
N THR A 236 3.62 -1.24 5.55
CA THR A 236 4.51 -2.22 6.20
C THR A 236 3.68 -3.22 6.99
N VAL A 237 4.00 -4.50 6.84
CA VAL A 237 3.43 -5.58 7.65
C VAL A 237 4.17 -5.66 8.98
N ILE A 238 3.42 -5.53 10.07
CA ILE A 238 3.91 -5.57 11.46
C ILE A 238 3.26 -6.71 12.23
N GLY A 239 3.85 -7.10 13.36
CA GLY A 239 3.19 -7.99 14.32
C GLY A 239 2.06 -7.26 15.05
N THR A 240 0.86 -7.86 15.07
CA THR A 240 -0.34 -7.26 15.66
C THR A 240 -0.60 -7.74 17.10
N ASN A 241 -0.25 -8.98 17.39
CA ASN A 241 -0.38 -9.59 18.72
C ASN A 241 0.66 -10.70 18.95
N GLY A 242 0.69 -11.29 20.11
CA GLY A 242 1.57 -12.40 20.49
C GLY A 242 3.06 -12.11 20.32
N LEU A 243 3.84 -13.16 20.09
CA LEU A 243 5.29 -13.10 19.86
C LEU A 243 5.64 -12.26 18.60
N GLU A 244 4.79 -12.32 17.57
CA GLU A 244 4.94 -11.51 16.37
C GLU A 244 4.98 -10.01 16.70
N ARG A 245 4.13 -9.54 17.62
CA ARG A 245 4.13 -8.15 18.07
C ARG A 245 5.28 -7.85 19.01
N THR A 246 5.51 -8.73 19.99
CA THR A 246 6.53 -8.51 21.02
C THR A 246 7.91 -8.37 20.41
N TYR A 247 8.24 -9.25 19.46
CA TYR A 247 9.55 -9.29 18.80
C TYR A 247 9.53 -8.67 17.39
N ASP A 248 8.52 -7.85 17.06
CA ASP A 248 8.36 -7.27 15.74
C ASP A 248 9.62 -6.57 15.21
N ARG A 249 10.31 -5.81 16.05
CA ARG A 249 11.52 -5.07 15.69
C ARG A 249 12.63 -5.99 15.16
N TYR A 250 12.76 -7.19 15.74
CA TYR A 250 13.78 -8.18 15.34
C TYR A 250 13.30 -9.02 14.15
N LEU A 251 12.02 -9.38 14.14
CA LEU A 251 11.43 -10.24 13.12
C LEU A 251 11.23 -9.51 11.78
N ARG A 252 10.92 -8.22 11.77
CA ARG A 252 10.49 -7.48 10.57
C ARG A 252 11.57 -7.31 9.50
N GLY A 253 12.86 -7.20 9.88
CA GLY A 253 13.94 -6.87 8.96
C GLY A 253 13.92 -5.41 8.52
N VAL A 254 14.74 -5.09 7.52
CA VAL A 254 14.86 -3.76 6.93
C VAL A 254 14.65 -3.88 5.43
N ASP A 255 13.66 -3.16 4.92
CA ASP A 255 13.37 -3.17 3.49
C ASP A 255 14.48 -2.56 2.67
N GLY A 256 14.73 -3.16 1.51
CA GLY A 256 15.61 -2.60 0.49
C GLY A 256 14.92 -1.54 -0.35
N VAL A 257 15.72 -0.81 -1.11
CA VAL A 257 15.27 0.23 -2.02
C VAL A 257 15.94 0.05 -3.39
N ARG A 258 15.14 0.07 -4.44
CA ARG A 258 15.61 0.14 -5.82
C ARG A 258 15.20 1.46 -6.42
N ARG A 259 16.18 2.31 -6.74
CA ARG A 259 15.96 3.56 -7.46
C ARG A 259 15.96 3.29 -8.95
N VAL A 260 14.88 3.59 -9.62
CA VAL A 260 14.72 3.43 -11.07
C VAL A 260 14.41 4.77 -11.70
N GLN A 261 14.95 4.99 -12.89
CA GLN A 261 14.56 6.14 -13.70
C GLN A 261 13.19 5.88 -14.31
N VAL A 262 12.33 6.89 -14.31
CA VAL A 262 11.00 6.83 -14.93
C VAL A 262 10.86 7.85 -16.04
N ASP A 263 10.02 7.54 -17.04
CA ASP A 263 9.63 8.46 -18.10
C ASP A 263 8.63 9.51 -17.58
N ALA A 264 8.22 10.43 -18.46
CA ALA A 264 7.23 11.47 -18.15
C ALA A 264 5.87 10.91 -17.74
N PHE A 265 5.58 9.63 -18.00
CA PHE A 265 4.37 8.91 -17.60
C PHE A 265 4.57 8.10 -16.32
N GLY A 266 5.75 8.17 -15.70
CA GLY A 266 6.10 7.44 -14.48
C GLY A 266 6.38 5.95 -14.69
N ARG A 267 6.69 5.52 -15.93
CA ARG A 267 7.05 4.13 -16.26
C ARG A 267 8.56 3.95 -16.13
N PRO A 268 9.03 2.85 -15.53
CA PRO A 268 10.47 2.57 -15.46
C PRO A 268 11.10 2.50 -16.85
N VAL A 269 12.20 3.22 -17.03
CA VAL A 269 13.00 3.18 -18.25
C VAL A 269 13.99 2.00 -18.17
N PRO A 270 14.23 1.24 -19.25
CA PRO A 270 15.08 0.04 -19.25
C PRO A 270 16.58 0.28 -18.97
N THR A 271 17.00 1.50 -18.65
CA THR A 271 18.39 1.89 -18.38
C THR A 271 19.02 1.28 -17.12
N GLY A 272 18.31 0.36 -16.44
CA GLY A 272 18.80 -0.27 -15.21
C GLY A 272 18.47 0.49 -13.93
N ALA A 273 18.80 -0.10 -12.80
CA ALA A 273 18.63 0.54 -11.51
C ALA A 273 19.78 1.53 -11.25
N LEU A 274 19.45 2.78 -10.94
CA LEU A 274 20.44 3.80 -10.58
C LEU A 274 21.18 3.48 -9.28
N LYS A 275 20.44 2.88 -8.32
CA LYS A 275 20.96 2.39 -7.05
C LYS A 275 20.05 1.26 -6.55
N ARG A 276 20.65 0.21 -6.01
CA ARG A 276 19.95 -0.89 -5.38
C ARG A 276 20.52 -1.13 -4.00
N GLU A 277 19.68 -1.07 -3.01
CA GLU A 277 19.98 -1.45 -1.62
C GLU A 277 19.20 -2.72 -1.34
N GLU A 278 19.92 -3.81 -1.04
CA GLU A 278 19.28 -5.10 -0.79
C GLU A 278 18.54 -5.10 0.55
N PRO A 279 17.41 -5.80 0.65
CA PRO A 279 16.70 -5.93 1.90
C PRO A 279 17.49 -6.80 2.89
N ILE A 280 17.46 -6.40 4.16
CA ILE A 280 18.05 -7.18 5.24
C ILE A 280 16.95 -8.01 5.88
N ALA A 281 17.06 -9.33 5.81
CA ALA A 281 16.10 -10.25 6.42
C ALA A 281 15.97 -10.03 7.93
N GLY A 282 14.78 -10.22 8.47
CA GLY A 282 14.56 -10.24 9.91
C GLY A 282 15.29 -11.39 10.60
N GLN A 283 15.60 -11.21 11.87
CA GLN A 283 16.31 -12.19 12.68
C GLN A 283 15.43 -13.40 13.00
N ARG A 284 16.05 -14.57 13.09
CA ARG A 284 15.38 -15.80 13.52
C ARG A 284 15.13 -15.75 15.03
N LEU A 285 13.88 -16.03 15.42
CA LEU A 285 13.48 -16.17 16.82
C LEU A 285 13.42 -17.65 17.19
N ARG A 286 14.23 -18.10 18.15
CA ARG A 286 14.18 -19.45 18.71
C ARG A 286 13.43 -19.42 20.03
N LEU A 287 12.42 -20.27 20.13
CA LEU A 287 11.57 -20.41 21.31
C LEU A 287 12.06 -21.58 22.19
N SER A 288 11.66 -21.58 23.45
CA SER A 288 11.78 -22.73 24.34
C SER A 288 10.77 -23.85 24.03
N LEU A 289 9.73 -23.56 23.26
CA LEU A 289 8.70 -24.53 22.89
C LEU A 289 9.31 -25.75 22.19
N ASP A 290 8.82 -26.93 22.56
CA ASP A 290 9.05 -28.19 21.83
C ASP A 290 7.86 -28.45 20.91
N LEU A 291 8.12 -28.54 19.60
CA LEU A 291 7.06 -28.67 18.61
C LEU A 291 6.26 -29.98 18.76
N ALA A 292 6.92 -31.07 19.17
CA ALA A 292 6.23 -32.35 19.36
C ALA A 292 5.31 -32.30 20.58
N LEU A 293 5.80 -31.80 21.72
CA LEU A 293 5.02 -31.60 22.93
C LEU A 293 3.85 -30.64 22.71
N GLN A 294 4.10 -29.53 22.01
CA GLN A 294 3.09 -28.54 21.65
C GLN A 294 1.94 -29.19 20.83
N LYS A 295 2.30 -30.03 19.84
CA LYS A 295 1.33 -30.72 19.00
C LYS A 295 0.50 -31.71 19.81
N THR A 296 1.15 -32.55 20.64
CA THR A 296 0.48 -33.52 21.49
C THR A 296 -0.45 -32.84 22.48
N GLY A 297 0.01 -31.78 23.19
CA GLY A 297 -0.78 -31.03 24.13
C GLY A 297 -2.02 -30.41 23.52
N GLN A 298 -1.88 -29.82 22.34
CA GLN A 298 -3.00 -29.18 21.64
C GLN A 298 -4.00 -30.20 21.10
N GLN A 299 -3.53 -31.33 20.59
CA GLN A 299 -4.38 -32.43 20.14
C GLN A 299 -5.16 -33.06 21.32
N SER A 300 -4.50 -33.32 22.45
CA SER A 300 -5.16 -33.83 23.65
C SER A 300 -6.22 -32.86 24.15
N LEU A 301 -5.92 -31.57 24.20
CA LEU A 301 -6.87 -30.54 24.62
C LEU A 301 -8.11 -30.50 23.72
N SER A 302 -7.93 -30.63 22.41
CA SER A 302 -9.05 -30.65 21.45
C SER A 302 -9.89 -31.93 21.55
N SER A 303 -9.29 -33.08 21.86
CA SER A 303 -10.00 -34.36 21.97
C SER A 303 -10.77 -34.49 23.26
N ILE A 304 -10.19 -34.05 24.38
CA ILE A 304 -10.81 -34.13 25.73
C ILE A 304 -11.94 -33.10 25.89
N GLY A 305 -11.77 -31.94 25.22
CA GLY A 305 -12.63 -30.77 25.46
C GLY A 305 -14.07 -30.90 25.00
N ALA A 306 -14.41 -31.85 24.11
CA ALA A 306 -15.77 -32.01 23.57
C ALA A 306 -16.46 -30.65 23.29
N GLY A 307 -15.72 -29.66 22.81
CA GLY A 307 -16.17 -28.29 22.56
C GLY A 307 -16.08 -27.34 23.78
N ARG A 308 -15.60 -27.81 24.94
CA ARG A 308 -15.43 -26.96 26.13
C ARG A 308 -14.10 -26.18 26.06
N PRO A 309 -14.07 -24.91 26.51
CA PRO A 309 -12.83 -24.15 26.62
C PRO A 309 -11.85 -24.78 27.62
N GLY A 310 -10.57 -24.74 27.25
CA GLY A 310 -9.51 -25.25 28.13
C GLY A 310 -8.15 -24.70 27.72
N ALA A 311 -7.15 -24.90 28.57
CA ALA A 311 -5.78 -24.52 28.32
C ALA A 311 -4.80 -25.53 28.91
N PHE A 312 -3.59 -25.60 28.38
CA PHE A 312 -2.49 -26.35 28.97
C PHE A 312 -1.22 -25.53 28.98
N VAL A 313 -0.36 -25.78 29.93
CA VAL A 313 1.01 -25.27 30.00
C VAL A 313 1.91 -26.41 30.46
N ALA A 314 3.02 -26.61 29.77
CA ALA A 314 4.08 -27.55 30.14
C ALA A 314 5.36 -26.78 30.42
N LEU A 315 5.92 -26.94 31.61
CA LEU A 315 7.15 -26.27 32.06
C LEU A 315 8.26 -27.28 32.29
N ASP A 316 9.48 -26.88 32.02
CA ASP A 316 10.66 -27.61 32.52
C ASP A 316 10.92 -27.22 33.96
N PRO A 317 10.82 -28.15 34.93
CA PRO A 317 10.97 -27.83 36.34
C PRO A 317 12.39 -27.40 36.72
N ARG A 318 13.39 -27.65 35.87
CA ARG A 318 14.81 -27.36 36.14
C ARG A 318 15.15 -25.89 35.92
N ASP A 319 14.53 -25.22 34.94
CA ASP A 319 14.87 -23.88 34.55
C ASP A 319 13.66 -22.96 34.25
N GLY A 320 12.44 -23.51 34.43
CA GLY A 320 11.20 -22.76 34.21
C GLY A 320 10.85 -22.48 32.75
N GLN A 321 11.59 -23.07 31.80
CA GLN A 321 11.26 -22.87 30.38
C GLN A 321 9.86 -23.42 30.04
N VAL A 322 9.09 -22.65 29.28
CA VAL A 322 7.82 -23.10 28.74
C VAL A 322 8.10 -23.98 27.53
N LEU A 323 7.81 -25.28 27.65
CA LEU A 323 7.99 -26.28 26.61
C LEU A 323 6.76 -26.44 25.70
N GLY A 324 5.58 -26.09 26.21
CA GLY A 324 4.34 -26.10 25.47
C GLY A 324 3.27 -25.31 26.18
N MET A 325 2.44 -24.60 25.41
CA MET A 325 1.27 -23.91 25.94
C MET A 325 0.24 -23.65 24.83
N GLY A 326 -1.02 -23.78 25.16
CA GLY A 326 -2.09 -23.55 24.21
C GLY A 326 -3.45 -23.53 24.87
N SER A 327 -4.43 -23.07 24.10
CA SER A 327 -5.83 -23.03 24.51
C SER A 327 -6.74 -23.63 23.45
N PHE A 328 -7.93 -24.00 23.86
CA PHE A 328 -9.02 -24.43 23.01
C PHE A 328 -10.28 -23.61 23.40
N PRO A 329 -11.06 -23.10 22.43
CA PRO A 329 -10.86 -23.20 20.99
C PRO A 329 -9.67 -22.40 20.49
N THR A 330 -9.16 -22.77 19.31
CA THR A 330 -8.03 -22.11 18.64
C THR A 330 -8.41 -21.72 17.21
N PHE A 331 -7.54 -20.98 16.54
CA PHE A 331 -7.76 -20.51 15.17
C PHE A 331 -6.51 -20.68 14.31
N ASP A 332 -6.67 -20.68 12.99
CA ASP A 332 -5.56 -20.62 12.05
C ASP A 332 -5.09 -19.16 11.87
N PRO A 333 -3.86 -18.80 12.30
CA PRO A 333 -3.33 -17.44 12.15
C PRO A 333 -3.18 -17.03 10.67
N ALA A 334 -3.06 -17.97 9.74
CA ALA A 334 -2.96 -17.69 8.31
C ALA A 334 -4.20 -16.97 7.77
N VAL A 335 -5.36 -17.15 8.37
CA VAL A 335 -6.60 -16.46 7.99
C VAL A 335 -6.46 -14.95 8.15
N LEU A 336 -5.67 -14.48 9.11
CA LEU A 336 -5.47 -13.05 9.39
C LEU A 336 -4.33 -12.43 8.58
N THR A 337 -3.56 -13.23 7.83
CA THR A 337 -2.51 -12.74 6.93
C THR A 337 -3.06 -12.23 5.59
N LYS A 338 -4.30 -12.55 5.27
CA LYS A 338 -5.01 -12.13 4.05
C LYS A 338 -6.18 -11.21 4.43
N PRO A 339 -6.63 -10.33 3.53
CA PRO A 339 -7.85 -9.57 3.76
C PRO A 339 -9.03 -10.50 4.07
N PHE A 340 -9.71 -10.28 5.18
CA PHE A 340 -10.85 -11.08 5.63
C PHE A 340 -12.08 -10.20 5.88
N THR A 341 -13.27 -10.84 5.86
CA THR A 341 -14.54 -10.14 6.02
C THR A 341 -14.84 -9.85 7.49
N GLN A 342 -15.62 -8.80 7.77
CA GLN A 342 -16.14 -8.50 9.09
C GLN A 342 -16.86 -9.70 9.72
N LYS A 343 -17.67 -10.41 8.92
CA LYS A 343 -18.36 -11.62 9.37
C LYS A 343 -17.38 -12.70 9.86
N ARG A 344 -16.24 -12.88 9.17
CA ARG A 344 -15.20 -13.84 9.59
C ARG A 344 -14.51 -13.39 10.87
N TYR A 345 -14.28 -12.10 11.03
CA TYR A 345 -13.74 -11.55 12.28
C TYR A 345 -14.68 -11.79 13.46
N GLU A 346 -15.97 -11.54 13.28
CA GLU A 346 -16.99 -11.77 14.31
C GLU A 346 -17.10 -13.25 14.69
N GLN A 347 -17.00 -14.16 13.71
CA GLN A 347 -16.95 -15.60 13.97
C GLN A 347 -15.72 -15.99 14.82
N LEU A 348 -14.54 -15.43 14.50
CA LEU A 348 -13.31 -15.70 15.25
C LEU A 348 -13.32 -15.06 16.64
N ARG A 349 -13.99 -13.92 16.78
CA ARG A 349 -14.17 -13.24 18.06
C ARG A 349 -15.15 -13.98 18.98
N GLY A 350 -16.16 -14.64 18.42
CA GLY A 350 -17.24 -15.27 19.16
C GLY A 350 -18.18 -14.27 19.81
N GLU A 351 -19.32 -14.75 20.29
CA GLU A 351 -20.26 -13.95 21.07
C GLU A 351 -19.64 -13.58 22.43
N GLY A 352 -19.74 -12.31 22.80
CA GLY A 352 -19.16 -11.81 24.05
C GLY A 352 -17.62 -11.84 24.15
N GLY A 353 -16.91 -12.17 23.05
CA GLY A 353 -15.46 -12.31 23.09
C GLY A 353 -14.96 -13.71 23.51
N ALA A 354 -15.84 -14.71 23.54
CA ALA A 354 -15.51 -16.10 23.89
C ALA A 354 -15.01 -16.94 22.70
N GLY A 355 -14.66 -16.31 21.59
CA GLY A 355 -14.18 -17.00 20.39
C GLY A 355 -12.69 -17.33 20.42
N PRO A 356 -12.21 -18.04 19.39
CA PRO A 356 -10.83 -18.52 19.30
C PRO A 356 -9.74 -17.44 19.34
N LEU A 357 -10.10 -16.17 19.08
CA LEU A 357 -9.16 -15.04 19.11
C LEU A 357 -8.79 -14.55 20.52
N PHE A 358 -9.57 -14.91 21.55
CA PHE A 358 -9.41 -14.41 22.92
C PHE A 358 -9.30 -15.52 23.95
#